data_6fb0bc67c00ce55351b21fb60edbb1c1
#
_entry.id   6fb0bc67c00ce55351b21fb60edbb1c1
#
_cell.length_a   1.000
_cell.length_b   1.000
_cell.length_c   1.000
_cell.angle_alpha   90.00
_cell.angle_beta   90.00
_cell.angle_gamma   90.00
#
_symmetry.space_group_name_H-M   'P 1'
#
loop_
_entity.id
_entity.type
_entity.pdbx_description
1 polymer ?
#
loop_
_entity_poly.entity_id
_entity_poly.type
_entity_poly.pdbx_seq_one_letter_code
_entity_poly.pdbx_strand_id
1 'polypeptide(L)'
;NGYVGGYMTKKLVEMAENIGFELVTIIDPNAVLAKDVRLGKMAYIGKSATINSDVEIGNYCIINTGSIIEHGCRIGNFVHVAPGSVLVGDIHVGNESHFGLNCSVLQGLTIGNRVIVGAGSTVLRNVNDGETVVGIVK
;
A
#
# COMPACT_ATOMS: atom_id res chain seq x y z
N ASN A 1 5.64 15.86 -12.90
CA ASN A 1 4.79 15.50 -11.78
C ASN A 1 4.81 14.00 -11.61
N GLY A 2 5.81 13.51 -10.84
CA GLY A 2 6.09 12.08 -10.68
C GLY A 2 5.22 11.39 -9.64
N TYR A 3 3.90 11.48 -9.74
CA TYR A 3 3.03 10.63 -8.95
C TYR A 3 2.93 9.25 -9.63
N VAL A 4 3.75 8.33 -9.19
CA VAL A 4 3.56 6.91 -9.49
C VAL A 4 2.47 6.39 -8.54
N GLY A 5 1.25 6.91 -8.67
CA GLY A 5 0.08 6.38 -7.98
C GLY A 5 -0.41 5.09 -8.64
N GLY A 6 -1.34 4.41 -8.00
CA GLY A 6 -1.92 3.16 -8.49
C GLY A 6 -2.39 3.19 -9.95
N TYR A 7 -2.84 4.34 -10.44
CA TYR A 7 -3.23 4.53 -11.85
C TYR A 7 -2.06 4.30 -12.81
N MET A 8 -0.86 4.82 -12.51
CA MET A 8 0.32 4.63 -13.36
C MET A 8 0.79 3.17 -13.31
N THR A 9 0.78 2.56 -12.13
CA THR A 9 1.10 1.14 -11.96
C THR A 9 0.15 0.26 -12.78
N LYS A 10 -1.16 0.54 -12.75
CA LYS A 10 -2.16 -0.16 -13.54
C LYS A 10 -1.87 -0.09 -15.04
N LYS A 11 -1.57 1.11 -15.55
CA LYS A 11 -1.21 1.32 -16.95
C LYS A 11 0.03 0.53 -17.37
N LEU A 12 1.06 0.52 -16.53
CA LEU A 12 2.30 -0.24 -16.79
C LEU A 12 2.06 -1.75 -16.79
N VAL A 13 1.23 -2.23 -15.87
CA VAL A 13 0.82 -3.65 -15.81
C VAL A 13 0.10 -4.04 -17.09
N GLU A 14 -0.92 -3.28 -17.51
CA GLU A 14 -1.67 -3.54 -18.75
C GLU A 14 -0.73 -3.57 -19.97
N MET A 15 0.23 -2.65 -20.06
CA MET A 15 1.23 -2.64 -21.13
C MET A 15 2.12 -3.87 -21.09
N ALA A 16 2.62 -4.27 -19.93
CA ALA A 16 3.49 -5.43 -19.77
C ALA A 16 2.77 -6.74 -20.15
N GLU A 17 1.52 -6.91 -19.71
CA GLU A 17 0.69 -8.07 -20.06
C GLU A 17 0.41 -8.11 -21.56
N ASN A 18 0.11 -6.97 -22.20
CA ASN A 18 -0.12 -6.90 -23.65
C ASN A 18 1.14 -7.24 -24.48
N ILE A 19 2.33 -6.97 -23.95
CA ILE A 19 3.60 -7.35 -24.58
C ILE A 19 3.89 -8.86 -24.37
N GLY A 20 3.21 -9.49 -23.41
CA GLY A 20 3.38 -10.90 -23.07
C GLY A 20 4.39 -11.18 -21.95
N PHE A 21 4.73 -10.16 -21.13
CA PHE A 21 5.53 -10.38 -19.93
C PHE A 21 4.75 -11.17 -18.89
N GLU A 22 5.39 -12.16 -18.30
CA GLU A 22 4.93 -12.82 -17.09
C GLU A 22 5.36 -11.95 -15.89
N LEU A 23 4.38 -11.45 -15.15
CA LEU A 23 4.61 -10.64 -13.97
C LEU A 23 4.64 -11.55 -12.73
N VAL A 24 5.62 -11.40 -11.85
CA VAL A 24 5.82 -12.25 -10.67
C VAL A 24 5.73 -11.44 -9.38
N THR A 25 5.32 -12.09 -8.29
CA THR A 25 5.43 -11.53 -6.94
C THR A 25 6.88 -11.56 -6.48
N ILE A 26 7.38 -10.45 -5.98
CA ILE A 26 8.75 -10.31 -5.48
C ILE A 26 8.68 -9.97 -4.00
N ILE A 27 9.31 -10.80 -3.17
CA ILE A 27 9.45 -10.57 -1.73
C ILE A 27 10.95 -10.52 -1.42
N ASP A 28 11.40 -9.38 -0.89
CA ASP A 28 12.80 -9.25 -0.44
C ASP A 28 13.08 -10.25 0.69
N PRO A 29 14.20 -10.96 0.68
CA PRO A 29 14.53 -11.96 1.70
C PRO A 29 14.67 -11.38 3.11
N ASN A 30 14.82 -10.07 3.26
CA ASN A 30 14.85 -9.39 4.54
C ASN A 30 13.50 -8.77 4.94
N ALA A 31 12.44 -9.01 4.18
CA ALA A 31 11.09 -8.67 4.61
C ALA A 31 10.60 -9.66 5.66
N VAL A 32 9.79 -9.19 6.61
CA VAL A 32 9.23 -10.01 7.69
C VAL A 32 7.71 -10.09 7.51
N LEU A 33 7.22 -11.27 7.19
CA LEU A 33 5.79 -11.54 7.00
C LEU A 33 5.31 -12.58 8.02
N ALA A 34 4.17 -12.31 8.65
CA ALA A 34 3.47 -13.32 9.44
C ALA A 34 2.99 -14.46 8.52
N LYS A 35 2.88 -15.67 9.08
CA LYS A 35 2.60 -16.90 8.29
C LYS A 35 1.22 -16.91 7.62
N ASP A 36 0.29 -16.14 8.16
CA ASP A 36 -1.11 -16.06 7.74
C ASP A 36 -1.42 -14.86 6.83
N VAL A 37 -0.39 -14.12 6.41
CA VAL A 37 -0.53 -13.02 5.44
C VAL A 37 -1.00 -13.56 4.10
N ARG A 38 -2.03 -12.94 3.56
CA ARG A 38 -2.56 -13.25 2.22
C ARG A 38 -2.13 -12.17 1.22
N LEU A 39 -1.37 -12.58 0.22
CA LEU A 39 -0.91 -11.70 -0.86
C LEU A 39 -1.65 -12.02 -2.15
N GLY A 40 -2.11 -10.97 -2.81
CA GLY A 40 -2.58 -11.04 -4.19
C GLY A 40 -1.44 -11.26 -5.19
N LYS A 41 -1.79 -11.24 -6.46
CA LYS A 41 -0.82 -11.45 -7.55
C LYS A 41 0.11 -10.25 -7.68
N MET A 42 1.37 -10.50 -8.03
CA MET A 42 2.34 -9.48 -8.47
C MET A 42 2.55 -8.36 -7.47
N ALA A 43 2.62 -8.73 -6.20
CA ALA A 43 3.02 -7.82 -5.14
C ALA A 43 4.55 -7.65 -5.13
N TYR A 44 4.99 -6.44 -4.83
CA TYR A 44 6.37 -6.17 -4.46
C TYR A 44 6.44 -5.87 -2.97
N ILE A 45 7.17 -6.69 -2.22
CA ILE A 45 7.43 -6.49 -0.80
C ILE A 45 8.90 -6.14 -0.63
N GLY A 46 9.16 -4.90 -0.27
CA GLY A 46 10.50 -4.33 -0.21
C GLY A 46 11.30 -4.74 1.02
N LYS A 47 12.59 -4.42 0.98
CA LYS A 47 13.54 -4.72 2.04
C LYS A 47 13.08 -4.19 3.40
N SER A 48 13.17 -5.02 4.43
CA SER A 48 12.78 -4.69 5.82
C SER A 48 11.32 -4.23 5.97
N ALA A 49 10.45 -4.47 4.99
CA ALA A 49 9.02 -4.31 5.19
C ALA A 49 8.52 -5.34 6.19
N THR A 50 7.63 -4.91 7.09
CA THR A 50 7.04 -5.80 8.11
C THR A 50 5.54 -5.87 7.90
N ILE A 51 5.00 -7.09 7.75
CA ILE A 51 3.57 -7.34 7.55
C ILE A 51 3.10 -8.31 8.63
N ASN A 52 2.23 -7.83 9.52
CA ASN A 52 1.77 -8.58 10.67
C ASN A 52 0.59 -9.52 10.36
N SER A 53 0.10 -10.22 11.38
CA SER A 53 -0.92 -11.28 11.24
C SER A 53 -2.26 -10.75 10.74
N ASP A 54 -3.02 -11.63 10.10
CA ASP A 54 -4.36 -11.35 9.54
C ASP A 54 -4.40 -10.16 8.56
N VAL A 55 -3.30 -9.92 7.82
CA VAL A 55 -3.26 -8.90 6.77
C VAL A 55 -3.58 -9.52 5.42
N GLU A 56 -4.44 -8.83 4.65
CA GLU A 56 -4.70 -9.14 3.26
C GLU A 56 -4.23 -7.99 2.36
N ILE A 57 -3.45 -8.31 1.35
CA ILE A 57 -2.94 -7.36 0.36
C ILE A 57 -3.42 -7.80 -1.01
N GLY A 58 -4.09 -6.90 -1.71
CA GLY A 58 -4.60 -7.14 -3.04
C GLY A 58 -3.53 -7.29 -4.11
N ASN A 59 -3.96 -7.29 -5.36
CA ASN A 59 -3.09 -7.50 -6.52
C ASN A 59 -2.29 -6.23 -6.86
N TYR A 60 -1.09 -6.41 -7.41
CA TYR A 60 -0.25 -5.34 -7.97
C TYR A 60 0.13 -4.26 -6.95
N CYS A 61 0.22 -4.62 -5.68
CA CYS A 61 0.59 -3.70 -4.61
C CYS A 61 2.10 -3.58 -4.46
N ILE A 62 2.53 -2.41 -4.01
CA ILE A 62 3.92 -2.12 -3.64
C ILE A 62 3.95 -1.78 -2.15
N ILE A 63 4.51 -2.66 -1.34
CA ILE A 63 4.79 -2.44 0.07
C ILE A 63 6.29 -2.20 0.17
N ASN A 64 6.67 -0.94 0.23
CA ASN A 64 8.05 -0.54 -0.03
C ASN A 64 8.96 -0.67 1.20
N THR A 65 10.23 -0.37 1.00
CA THR A 65 11.30 -0.53 1.99
C THR A 65 10.95 0.01 3.36
N GLY A 66 11.08 -0.82 4.39
CA GLY A 66 10.90 -0.43 5.78
C GLY A 66 9.48 0.01 6.15
N SER A 67 8.48 -0.19 5.31
CA SER A 67 7.08 0.08 5.66
C SER A 67 6.54 -0.98 6.61
N ILE A 68 5.56 -0.60 7.41
CA ILE A 68 4.94 -1.49 8.40
C ILE A 68 3.43 -1.53 8.14
N ILE A 69 2.90 -2.73 7.97
CA ILE A 69 1.47 -3.00 7.91
C ILE A 69 1.12 -3.83 9.13
N GLU A 70 0.39 -3.23 10.06
CA GLU A 70 -0.02 -3.89 11.29
C GLU A 70 -1.22 -4.81 11.07
N HIS A 71 -1.54 -5.61 12.10
CA HIS A 71 -2.52 -6.69 12.07
C HIS A 71 -3.90 -6.26 11.56
N GLY A 72 -4.64 -7.20 10.96
CA GLY A 72 -6.03 -7.00 10.56
C GLY A 72 -6.26 -6.05 9.38
N CYS A 73 -5.21 -5.53 8.76
CA CYS A 73 -5.34 -4.60 7.64
C CYS A 73 -5.84 -5.30 6.37
N ARG A 74 -6.68 -4.60 5.62
CA ARG A 74 -7.21 -5.01 4.32
C ARG A 74 -6.82 -3.98 3.26
N ILE A 75 -5.90 -4.34 2.39
CA ILE A 75 -5.32 -3.45 1.39
C ILE A 75 -5.86 -3.85 0.01
N GLY A 76 -6.47 -2.91 -0.68
CA GLY A 76 -7.02 -3.11 -2.03
C GLY A 76 -5.95 -3.34 -3.09
N ASN A 77 -6.36 -3.30 -4.35
CA ASN A 77 -5.46 -3.52 -5.48
C ASN A 77 -4.72 -2.24 -5.88
N PHE A 78 -3.53 -2.37 -6.47
CA PHE A 78 -2.72 -1.25 -6.97
C PHE A 78 -2.38 -0.20 -5.89
N VAL A 79 -2.29 -0.60 -4.64
CA VAL A 79 -1.91 0.28 -3.54
C VAL A 79 -0.40 0.36 -3.44
N HIS A 80 0.11 1.58 -3.25
CA HIS A 80 1.52 1.82 -2.97
C HIS A 80 1.70 2.39 -1.57
N VAL A 81 2.36 1.65 -0.72
CA VAL A 81 2.82 2.10 0.60
C VAL A 81 4.31 2.43 0.47
N ALA A 82 4.64 3.71 0.43
CA ALA A 82 6.00 4.19 0.21
C ALA A 82 6.93 3.94 1.40
N PRO A 83 8.25 4.07 1.24
CA PRO A 83 9.22 3.72 2.27
C PRO A 83 8.95 4.35 3.64
N GLY A 84 9.09 3.54 4.70
CA GLY A 84 8.99 3.97 6.08
C GLY A 84 7.58 4.30 6.58
N SER A 85 6.55 4.11 5.76
CA SER A 85 5.17 4.40 6.17
C SER A 85 4.60 3.32 7.07
N VAL A 86 3.74 3.72 8.02
CA VAL A 86 3.14 2.84 9.01
C VAL A 86 1.62 2.90 8.93
N LEU A 87 1.01 1.76 8.63
CA LEU A 87 -0.43 1.54 8.73
C LEU A 87 -0.69 0.72 10.01
N VAL A 88 -1.32 1.34 11.00
CA VAL A 88 -1.64 0.68 12.28
C VAL A 88 -2.79 -0.32 12.10
N GLY A 89 -3.15 -1.09 13.10
CA GLY A 89 -4.07 -2.24 12.94
C GLY A 89 -5.46 -1.90 12.42
N ASP A 90 -6.11 -2.88 11.78
CA ASP A 90 -7.51 -2.87 11.34
C ASP A 90 -7.87 -1.74 10.35
N ILE A 91 -6.93 -1.35 9.50
CA ILE A 91 -7.15 -0.34 8.47
C ILE A 91 -7.69 -0.99 7.19
N HIS A 92 -8.69 -0.36 6.58
CA HIS A 92 -9.21 -0.72 5.27
C HIS A 92 -8.78 0.30 4.23
N VAL A 93 -8.08 -0.13 3.20
CA VAL A 93 -7.58 0.72 2.10
C VAL A 93 -8.22 0.31 0.79
N GLY A 94 -8.84 1.27 0.12
CA GLY A 94 -9.39 1.10 -1.21
C GLY A 94 -8.32 0.96 -2.29
N ASN A 95 -8.77 0.73 -3.52
CA ASN A 95 -7.90 0.51 -4.66
C ASN A 95 -7.16 1.77 -5.09
N GLU A 96 -5.99 1.60 -5.71
CA GLU A 96 -5.23 2.65 -6.39
C GLU A 96 -4.75 3.79 -5.47
N SER A 97 -4.77 3.58 -4.14
CA SER A 97 -4.35 4.59 -3.17
C SER A 97 -2.83 4.59 -2.94
N HIS A 98 -2.29 5.75 -2.65
CA HIS A 98 -0.86 5.99 -2.46
C HIS A 98 -0.57 6.62 -1.11
N PHE A 99 0.29 5.98 -0.34
CA PHE A 99 0.81 6.48 0.93
C PHE A 99 2.23 6.99 0.71
N GLY A 100 2.40 8.30 0.84
CA GLY A 100 3.70 8.96 0.74
C GLY A 100 4.67 8.48 1.81
N LEU A 101 5.97 8.67 1.57
CA LEU A 101 7.01 8.18 2.48
C LEU A 101 6.84 8.71 3.91
N ASN A 102 7.15 7.87 4.90
CA ASN A 102 7.09 8.18 6.34
C ASN A 102 5.72 8.74 6.80
N CYS A 103 4.62 8.39 6.17
CA CYS A 103 3.29 8.71 6.69
C CYS A 103 2.85 7.69 7.73
N SER A 104 1.91 8.10 8.59
CA SER A 104 1.31 7.24 9.61
C SER A 104 -0.20 7.32 9.53
N VAL A 105 -0.87 6.17 9.61
CA VAL A 105 -2.33 6.08 9.59
C VAL A 105 -2.80 5.40 10.85
N LEU A 106 -3.70 6.07 11.60
CA LEU A 106 -4.23 5.58 12.87
C LEU A 106 -5.09 4.34 12.66
N GLN A 107 -5.16 3.50 13.69
CA GLN A 107 -5.91 2.23 13.67
C GLN A 107 -7.40 2.39 13.34
N GLY A 108 -7.98 1.37 12.73
CA GLY A 108 -9.42 1.25 12.49
C GLY A 108 -9.99 2.20 11.44
N LEU A 109 -9.14 2.89 10.69
CA LEU A 109 -9.58 3.85 9.69
C LEU A 109 -9.89 3.20 8.34
N THR A 110 -10.82 3.82 7.63
CA THR A 110 -11.10 3.52 6.23
C THR A 110 -10.50 4.61 5.34
N ILE A 111 -9.66 4.20 4.42
CA ILE A 111 -9.05 5.03 3.39
C ILE A 111 -9.67 4.62 2.06
N GLY A 112 -10.30 5.54 1.38
CA GLY A 112 -11.03 5.27 0.14
C GLY A 112 -10.15 4.86 -1.04
N ASN A 113 -10.78 4.78 -2.21
CA ASN A 113 -10.09 4.51 -3.47
C ASN A 113 -9.40 5.76 -3.99
N ARG A 114 -8.26 5.61 -4.67
CA ARG A 114 -7.51 6.70 -5.30
C ARG A 114 -7.17 7.86 -4.35
N VAL A 115 -6.96 7.53 -3.08
CA VAL A 115 -6.50 8.50 -2.08
C VAL A 115 -5.00 8.72 -2.22
N ILE A 116 -4.57 9.96 -2.04
CA ILE A 116 -3.15 10.31 -1.94
C ILE A 116 -2.89 10.87 -0.55
N VAL A 117 -2.09 10.16 0.23
CA VAL A 117 -1.57 10.63 1.51
C VAL A 117 -0.17 11.20 1.27
N GLY A 118 0.02 12.48 1.55
CA GLY A 118 1.31 13.14 1.35
C GLY A 118 2.41 12.61 2.27
N ALA A 119 3.65 12.78 1.87
CA ALA A 119 4.81 12.36 2.66
C ALA A 119 4.80 13.00 4.06
N GLY A 120 5.17 12.23 5.09
CA GLY A 120 5.24 12.69 6.48
C GLY A 120 3.88 13.02 7.11
N SER A 121 2.77 12.70 6.46
CA SER A 121 1.43 12.99 6.99
C SER A 121 1.03 12.01 8.10
N THR A 122 0.21 12.51 9.02
CA THR A 122 -0.44 11.70 10.07
C THR A 122 -1.95 11.75 9.86
N VAL A 123 -2.54 10.60 9.54
CA VAL A 123 -3.97 10.48 9.24
C VAL A 123 -4.72 10.00 10.48
N LEU A 124 -5.64 10.83 10.97
CA LEU A 124 -6.39 10.61 12.21
C LEU A 124 -7.91 10.45 11.96
N ARG A 125 -8.37 10.49 10.72
CA ARG A 125 -9.78 10.30 10.32
C ARG A 125 -9.89 9.42 9.08
N ASN A 126 -11.07 8.96 8.80
CA ASN A 126 -11.37 8.35 7.50
C ASN A 126 -11.14 9.34 6.36
N VAL A 127 -10.69 8.82 5.22
CA VAL A 127 -10.42 9.61 4.02
C VAL A 127 -11.27 9.07 2.88
N ASN A 128 -12.04 9.95 2.24
CA ASN A 128 -12.95 9.56 1.18
C ASN A 128 -12.22 9.31 -0.16
N ASP A 129 -12.91 8.65 -1.08
CA ASP A 129 -12.42 8.39 -2.42
C ASP A 129 -11.87 9.65 -3.11
N GLY A 130 -10.70 9.54 -3.71
CA GLY A 130 -10.07 10.60 -4.50
C GLY A 130 -9.50 11.77 -3.71
N GLU A 131 -9.59 11.78 -2.37
CA GLU A 131 -9.00 12.84 -1.58
C GLU A 131 -7.46 12.83 -1.66
N THR A 132 -6.88 14.02 -1.65
CA THR A 132 -5.45 14.22 -1.37
C THR A 132 -5.31 14.92 -0.04
N VAL A 133 -4.61 14.28 0.90
CA VAL A 133 -4.44 14.77 2.27
C VAL A 133 -2.98 14.93 2.62
N VAL A 134 -2.65 16.01 3.35
CA VAL A 134 -1.28 16.34 3.74
C VAL A 134 -1.21 16.86 5.18
N GLY A 135 -0.11 16.62 5.86
CA GLY A 135 0.13 17.09 7.22
C GLY A 135 -0.66 16.32 8.27
N ILE A 136 -1.21 16.97 9.27
CA ILE A 136 -2.05 16.34 10.29
C ILE A 136 -3.50 16.38 9.82
N VAL A 137 -4.01 15.22 9.43
CA VAL A 137 -5.34 15.04 8.81
C VAL A 137 -6.35 14.70 9.90
N LYS A 138 -7.08 15.70 10.37
CA LYS A 138 -8.10 15.58 11.43
C LYS A 138 -9.50 15.55 10.84
#